data_2f104b6647eb71bddd776930ddbff764
#
_entry.id   2f104b6647eb71bddd776930ddbff764
#
_cell.length_a   1.000
_cell.length_b   1.000
_cell.length_c   1.000
_cell.angle_alpha   90.00
_cell.angle_beta   90.00
_cell.angle_gamma   90.00
#
_symmetry.space_group_name_H-M   'P 1'
#
loop_
_entity.id
_entity.type
_entity.pdbx_description
1 polymer ?
#
loop_
_entity_poly.entity_id
_entity_poly.type
_entity_poly.pdbx_seq_one_letter_code
_entity_poly.pdbx_strand_id
1 'polypeptide(L)'
;IRHRDNYVYRSLFSTDTVSIDGVWQPYPDTKYAPMAGDDFAPLMVGTWKQLDALARILYLESVSFDELQAFARDKEKMSSAIPAIWPIDRSALHNDHIGAFNLRRMHPVLGYIRPHKGIDLGCDRGTPVYATGDAVVEVASSGGNGGYGHMVLLNHEFGYKTRYAHLSKVLVQPGERVARGQVIAETGNTGISSGPHLHYEVIHKGMP
;
A
#
# COMPACT_ATOMS: atom_id res chain seq x y z
N ILE A 1 -3.44 -16.24 24.99
CA ILE A 1 -2.77 -15.19 24.21
C ILE A 1 -2.24 -15.80 22.92
N ARG A 2 -1.34 -16.77 22.97
CA ARG A 2 -0.69 -17.44 21.83
C ARG A 2 -1.64 -17.97 20.76
N HIS A 3 -2.77 -18.60 21.13
CA HIS A 3 -3.76 -19.08 20.17
C HIS A 3 -4.34 -17.92 19.35
N ARG A 4 -4.64 -16.79 19.98
CA ARG A 4 -5.10 -15.58 19.29
C ARG A 4 -4.03 -14.96 18.41
N ASP A 5 -2.77 -14.95 18.86
CA ASP A 5 -1.65 -14.45 18.05
C ASP A 5 -1.53 -15.25 16.74
N ASN A 6 -1.30 -16.55 16.82
CA ASN A 6 -1.03 -17.37 15.65
C ASN A 6 -2.24 -17.61 14.75
N TYR A 7 -3.44 -17.78 15.31
CA TYR A 7 -4.61 -18.20 14.53
C TYR A 7 -5.58 -17.05 14.18
N VAL A 8 -5.52 -15.93 14.87
CA VAL A 8 -6.37 -14.79 14.59
C VAL A 8 -5.56 -13.66 13.96
N TYR A 9 -4.60 -13.11 14.70
CA TYR A 9 -3.90 -11.90 14.24
C TYR A 9 -2.96 -12.19 13.07
N ARG A 10 -2.16 -13.23 13.12
CA ARG A 10 -1.23 -13.57 12.03
C ARG A 10 -1.95 -14.03 10.78
N SER A 11 -3.08 -14.74 10.92
CA SER A 11 -3.96 -15.05 9.78
C SER A 11 -4.56 -13.79 9.16
N LEU A 12 -5.00 -12.83 9.98
CA LEU A 12 -5.56 -11.56 9.51
C LEU A 12 -4.54 -10.72 8.72
N PHE A 13 -3.26 -10.76 9.12
CA PHE A 13 -2.17 -10.04 8.46
C PHE A 13 -1.41 -10.88 7.43
N SER A 14 -1.82 -12.14 7.20
CA SER A 14 -1.17 -13.08 6.27
C SER A 14 0.34 -13.23 6.53
N THR A 15 0.71 -13.32 7.82
CA THR A 15 2.10 -13.50 8.27
C THR A 15 2.32 -14.89 8.83
N ASP A 16 3.58 -15.33 8.84
CA ASP A 16 3.95 -16.64 9.38
C ASP A 16 3.70 -16.73 10.89
N THR A 17 3.39 -17.94 11.36
CA THR A 17 3.22 -18.21 12.79
C THR A 17 4.57 -18.18 13.51
N VAL A 18 4.58 -17.70 14.76
CA VAL A 18 5.79 -17.76 15.59
C VAL A 18 6.01 -19.19 16.06
N SER A 19 7.11 -19.81 15.60
CA SER A 19 7.56 -21.09 16.14
C SER A 19 8.23 -20.87 17.50
N ILE A 20 7.81 -21.66 18.49
CA ILE A 20 8.47 -21.73 19.79
C ILE A 20 9.28 -23.03 19.95
N ASP A 21 9.49 -23.75 18.83
CA ASP A 21 10.32 -24.93 18.84
C ASP A 21 11.74 -24.54 19.27
N GLY A 22 12.24 -25.17 20.34
CA GLY A 22 13.50 -24.80 20.98
C GLY A 22 13.41 -23.83 22.17
N VAL A 23 12.28 -23.11 22.38
CA VAL A 23 12.08 -22.27 23.58
C VAL A 23 11.92 -23.13 24.85
N TRP A 24 11.39 -24.33 24.68
CA TRP A 24 11.22 -25.32 25.75
C TRP A 24 12.50 -26.08 26.13
N GLN A 25 13.63 -25.84 25.45
CA GLN A 25 14.88 -26.44 25.90
C GLN A 25 15.23 -25.85 27.27
N PRO A 26 15.26 -26.67 28.31
CA PRO A 26 15.63 -26.18 29.63
C PRO A 26 17.07 -25.64 29.58
N TYR A 27 17.36 -24.65 30.41
CA TYR A 27 18.76 -24.25 30.58
C TYR A 27 19.56 -25.45 31.05
N PRO A 28 20.85 -25.53 30.71
CA PRO A 28 21.74 -26.55 31.23
C PRO A 28 21.62 -26.62 32.76
N ASP A 29 21.59 -27.81 33.32
CA ASP A 29 21.46 -27.99 34.77
C ASP A 29 22.54 -27.29 35.58
N THR A 30 23.65 -26.95 34.94
CA THR A 30 24.73 -26.11 35.50
C THR A 30 24.25 -24.73 35.96
N LYS A 31 23.22 -24.16 35.34
CA LYS A 31 22.62 -22.89 35.80
C LYS A 31 22.04 -22.97 37.20
N TYR A 32 21.55 -24.15 37.60
CA TYR A 32 20.86 -24.39 38.87
C TYR A 32 21.76 -25.13 39.87
N ALA A 33 22.99 -25.45 39.50
CA ALA A 33 23.96 -26.15 40.37
C ALA A 33 24.18 -25.51 41.75
N PRO A 34 24.20 -24.16 41.88
CA PRO A 34 24.35 -23.53 43.22
C PRO A 34 23.22 -23.83 44.20
N MET A 35 22.07 -24.33 43.70
CA MET A 35 20.88 -24.65 44.53
C MET A 35 20.84 -26.13 44.94
N ALA A 36 21.82 -26.94 44.55
CA ALA A 36 21.78 -28.42 44.67
C ALA A 36 22.15 -28.98 46.05
N GLY A 37 22.36 -28.14 47.08
CA GLY A 37 22.87 -28.55 48.36
C GLY A 37 21.88 -28.63 49.52
N ASP A 38 20.58 -28.42 49.31
CA ASP A 38 19.57 -28.29 50.34
C ASP A 38 18.43 -29.34 50.16
N ASP A 39 17.78 -29.74 51.25
CA ASP A 39 16.67 -30.71 51.23
C ASP A 39 15.49 -30.27 50.35
N PHE A 40 15.34 -28.99 50.14
CA PHE A 40 14.33 -28.39 49.24
C PHE A 40 14.84 -28.15 47.82
N ALA A 41 16.08 -28.50 47.50
CA ALA A 41 16.69 -28.26 46.20
C ALA A 41 15.85 -28.74 45.00
N PRO A 42 15.24 -29.95 45.01
CA PRO A 42 14.41 -30.39 43.88
C PRO A 42 13.21 -29.50 43.62
N LEU A 43 12.54 -29.04 44.67
CA LEU A 43 11.39 -28.12 44.54
C LEU A 43 11.82 -26.74 44.01
N MET A 44 12.89 -26.18 44.59
CA MET A 44 13.41 -24.89 44.19
C MET A 44 13.89 -24.88 42.73
N VAL A 45 14.68 -25.89 42.33
CA VAL A 45 15.15 -26.03 40.95
C VAL A 45 13.98 -26.19 39.97
N GLY A 46 12.98 -27.01 40.35
CA GLY A 46 11.75 -27.17 39.56
C GLY A 46 11.01 -25.85 39.34
N THR A 47 10.83 -25.07 40.41
CA THR A 47 10.17 -23.76 40.35
C THR A 47 10.96 -22.75 39.50
N TRP A 48 12.28 -22.68 39.64
CA TRP A 48 13.13 -21.81 38.85
C TRP A 48 13.11 -22.18 37.35
N LYS A 49 13.12 -23.45 36.99
CA LYS A 49 12.98 -23.92 35.61
C LYS A 49 11.64 -23.48 35.03
N GLN A 50 10.55 -23.54 35.78
CA GLN A 50 9.24 -23.05 35.34
C GLN A 50 9.21 -21.53 35.14
N LEU A 51 9.82 -20.79 36.10
CA LEU A 51 9.91 -19.32 35.97
C LEU A 51 10.74 -18.89 34.75
N ASP A 52 11.88 -19.55 34.53
CA ASP A 52 12.70 -19.27 33.32
C ASP A 52 11.96 -19.58 32.01
N ALA A 53 11.21 -20.68 31.97
CA ALA A 53 10.38 -21.03 30.82
C ALA A 53 9.27 -19.98 30.59
N LEU A 54 8.60 -19.56 31.66
CA LEU A 54 7.58 -18.52 31.60
C LEU A 54 8.15 -17.18 31.13
N ALA A 55 9.30 -16.77 31.67
CA ALA A 55 9.97 -15.53 31.25
C ALA A 55 10.31 -15.52 29.75
N ARG A 56 10.79 -16.65 29.23
CA ARG A 56 11.06 -16.77 27.77
C ARG A 56 9.78 -16.68 26.93
N ILE A 57 8.70 -17.34 27.36
CA ILE A 57 7.42 -17.27 26.66
C ILE A 57 6.92 -15.82 26.64
N LEU A 58 6.96 -15.13 27.78
CA LEU A 58 6.54 -13.73 27.88
C LEU A 58 7.38 -12.81 26.97
N TYR A 59 8.69 -13.03 26.90
CA TYR A 59 9.56 -12.28 25.99
C TYR A 59 9.17 -12.49 24.54
N LEU A 60 8.97 -13.74 24.11
CA LEU A 60 8.56 -14.03 22.73
C LEU A 60 7.18 -13.47 22.39
N GLU A 61 6.23 -13.56 23.29
CA GLU A 61 4.91 -12.95 23.11
C GLU A 61 5.01 -11.42 23.00
N SER A 62 5.90 -10.79 23.79
CA SER A 62 6.14 -9.34 23.67
C SER A 62 6.69 -8.97 22.31
N VAL A 63 7.71 -9.67 21.81
CA VAL A 63 8.27 -9.45 20.46
C VAL A 63 7.21 -9.67 19.38
N SER A 64 6.41 -10.73 19.51
CA SER A 64 5.32 -11.01 18.59
C SER A 64 4.27 -9.88 18.56
N PHE A 65 3.93 -9.31 19.71
CA PHE A 65 3.01 -8.15 19.76
C PHE A 65 3.58 -6.90 19.11
N ASP A 66 4.87 -6.63 19.27
CA ASP A 66 5.53 -5.50 18.62
C ASP A 66 5.49 -5.64 17.08
N GLU A 67 5.73 -6.85 16.56
CA GLU A 67 5.59 -7.16 15.13
C GLU A 67 4.14 -6.97 14.64
N LEU A 68 3.15 -7.50 15.37
CA LEU A 68 1.74 -7.33 15.00
C LEU A 68 1.31 -5.87 15.01
N GLN A 69 1.84 -5.08 15.93
CA GLN A 69 1.56 -3.64 15.99
C GLN A 69 2.14 -2.91 14.77
N ALA A 70 3.35 -3.29 14.32
CA ALA A 70 3.93 -2.78 13.09
C ALA A 70 3.09 -3.15 11.86
N PHE A 71 2.69 -4.41 11.71
CA PHE A 71 1.80 -4.86 10.62
C PHE A 71 0.45 -4.15 10.63
N ALA A 72 -0.14 -3.91 11.81
CA ALA A 72 -1.40 -3.18 11.91
C ALA A 72 -1.28 -1.74 11.41
N ARG A 73 -0.20 -1.05 11.77
CA ARG A 73 0.09 0.32 11.28
C ARG A 73 0.33 0.35 9.77
N ASP A 74 1.07 -0.62 9.25
CA ASP A 74 1.35 -0.70 7.81
C ASP A 74 0.08 -1.01 7.02
N LYS A 75 -0.82 -1.85 7.55
CA LYS A 75 -2.11 -2.15 6.92
C LYS A 75 -3.04 -0.93 6.89
N GLU A 76 -3.06 -0.12 7.94
CA GLU A 76 -3.82 1.14 7.96
C GLU A 76 -3.29 2.12 6.90
N LYS A 77 -1.97 2.36 6.87
CA LYS A 77 -1.32 3.18 5.84
C LYS A 77 -1.57 2.62 4.43
N MET A 78 -1.45 1.31 4.24
CA MET A 78 -1.73 0.65 2.97
C MET A 78 -3.18 0.87 2.54
N SER A 79 -4.14 0.78 3.49
CA SER A 79 -5.55 1.01 3.20
C SER A 79 -5.84 2.43 2.72
N SER A 80 -5.16 3.44 3.26
CA SER A 80 -5.30 4.84 2.81
C SER A 80 -4.55 5.12 1.50
N ALA A 81 -3.42 4.43 1.27
CA ALA A 81 -2.58 4.61 0.10
C ALA A 81 -3.13 3.93 -1.17
N ILE A 82 -3.76 2.75 -1.06
CA ILE A 82 -4.31 2.05 -2.23
C ILE A 82 -5.32 2.94 -2.96
N PRO A 83 -5.18 3.11 -4.30
CA PRO A 83 -6.15 3.84 -5.12
C PRO A 83 -7.52 3.17 -5.06
N ALA A 84 -8.50 3.79 -4.38
CA ALA A 84 -9.78 3.15 -4.06
C ALA A 84 -11.01 3.99 -4.39
N ILE A 85 -10.84 5.24 -4.84
CA ILE A 85 -11.94 6.12 -5.25
C ILE A 85 -11.85 6.48 -6.73
N TRP A 86 -12.92 7.01 -7.28
CA TRP A 86 -12.91 7.54 -8.65
C TRP A 86 -12.06 8.81 -8.72
N PRO A 87 -11.27 9.01 -9.81
CA PRO A 87 -10.42 10.18 -9.99
C PRO A 87 -11.20 11.45 -10.35
N ILE A 88 -12.46 11.34 -10.75
CA ILE A 88 -13.41 12.44 -10.97
C ILE A 88 -14.77 12.08 -10.41
N ASP A 89 -15.64 13.06 -10.22
CA ASP A 89 -17.03 12.80 -9.82
C ASP A 89 -17.73 11.99 -10.93
N ARG A 90 -18.41 10.91 -10.54
CA ARG A 90 -19.13 10.04 -11.49
C ARG A 90 -20.27 10.75 -12.20
N SER A 91 -20.84 11.80 -11.60
CA SER A 91 -21.88 12.62 -12.21
C SER A 91 -21.37 13.49 -13.37
N ALA A 92 -20.04 13.73 -13.40
CA ALA A 92 -19.39 14.48 -14.48
C ALA A 92 -18.98 13.60 -15.69
N LEU A 93 -19.20 12.29 -15.61
CA LEU A 93 -18.89 11.36 -16.69
C LEU A 93 -19.91 11.48 -17.83
N HIS A 94 -19.41 11.60 -19.05
CA HIS A 94 -20.21 11.44 -20.24
C HIS A 94 -20.39 9.95 -20.53
N ASN A 95 -21.63 9.46 -20.57
CA ASN A 95 -21.95 8.04 -20.69
C ASN A 95 -21.37 7.33 -21.93
N ASP A 96 -20.98 8.08 -22.96
CA ASP A 96 -20.58 7.54 -24.26
C ASP A 96 -19.06 7.47 -24.48
N HIS A 97 -18.23 7.89 -23.50
CA HIS A 97 -16.79 8.08 -23.73
C HIS A 97 -15.92 7.45 -22.60
N ILE A 98 -16.05 6.15 -22.40
CA ILE A 98 -15.08 5.40 -21.59
C ILE A 98 -14.17 4.62 -22.53
N GLY A 99 -12.91 5.08 -22.68
CA GLY A 99 -11.88 4.35 -23.38
C GLY A 99 -11.32 3.23 -22.52
N ALA A 100 -11.46 1.97 -22.94
CA ALA A 100 -10.99 0.82 -22.17
C ALA A 100 -9.45 0.64 -22.25
N PHE A 101 -8.87 0.04 -21.19
CA PHE A 101 -7.51 -0.48 -21.20
C PHE A 101 -7.34 -1.49 -22.35
N ASN A 102 -6.34 -1.31 -23.19
CA ASN A 102 -6.07 -2.21 -24.30
C ASN A 102 -4.62 -2.12 -24.77
N LEU A 103 -3.86 -3.17 -24.62
CA LEU A 103 -2.45 -3.20 -25.03
C LEU A 103 -2.23 -3.22 -26.56
N ARG A 104 -3.27 -3.45 -27.36
CA ARG A 104 -3.20 -3.54 -28.83
C ARG A 104 -4.26 -2.66 -29.51
N ARG A 105 -4.48 -1.45 -29.02
CA ARG A 105 -5.46 -0.50 -29.56
C ARG A 105 -4.89 0.28 -30.77
N MET A 106 -5.67 0.40 -31.84
CA MET A 106 -5.41 1.38 -32.89
C MET A 106 -5.56 2.79 -32.28
N HIS A 107 -4.48 3.58 -32.32
CA HIS A 107 -4.51 4.93 -31.73
C HIS A 107 -5.36 5.86 -32.61
N PRO A 108 -6.42 6.51 -32.09
CA PRO A 108 -7.37 7.27 -32.91
C PRO A 108 -6.76 8.47 -33.61
N VAL A 109 -5.71 9.06 -33.05
CA VAL A 109 -5.04 10.24 -33.63
C VAL A 109 -3.83 9.84 -34.48
N LEU A 110 -3.06 8.83 -34.06
CA LEU A 110 -1.78 8.47 -34.69
C LEU A 110 -1.91 7.42 -35.78
N GLY A 111 -3.02 6.68 -35.86
CA GLY A 111 -3.29 5.71 -36.91
C GLY A 111 -2.44 4.43 -36.89
N TYR A 112 -1.72 4.16 -35.82
CA TYR A 112 -0.98 2.90 -35.62
C TYR A 112 -1.29 2.26 -34.26
N ILE A 113 -0.94 0.99 -34.11
CA ILE A 113 -1.18 0.25 -32.87
C ILE A 113 -0.28 0.79 -31.77
N ARG A 114 -0.90 1.33 -30.71
CA ARG A 114 -0.23 1.81 -29.52
C ARG A 114 -0.95 1.27 -28.27
N PRO A 115 -0.22 0.76 -27.25
CA PRO A 115 -0.82 0.34 -26.02
C PRO A 115 -1.56 1.48 -25.33
N HIS A 116 -2.81 1.25 -24.94
CA HIS A 116 -3.58 2.12 -24.06
C HIS A 116 -3.50 1.56 -22.64
N LYS A 117 -2.63 2.19 -21.81
CA LYS A 117 -2.21 1.70 -20.51
C LYS A 117 -3.13 2.12 -19.36
N GLY A 118 -4.25 2.74 -19.64
CA GLY A 118 -5.21 3.25 -18.69
C GLY A 118 -6.63 3.19 -19.20
N ILE A 119 -7.47 3.98 -18.58
CA ILE A 119 -8.85 4.22 -19.00
C ILE A 119 -9.02 5.70 -19.36
N ASP A 120 -9.82 5.98 -20.37
CA ASP A 120 -10.21 7.33 -20.74
C ASP A 120 -11.61 7.62 -20.19
N LEU A 121 -11.72 8.62 -19.34
CA LEU A 121 -12.95 9.06 -18.71
C LEU A 121 -13.42 10.35 -19.39
N GLY A 122 -14.40 10.25 -20.29
CA GLY A 122 -15.01 11.39 -20.99
C GLY A 122 -15.68 12.34 -20.01
N CYS A 123 -15.28 13.60 -20.02
CA CYS A 123 -15.80 14.63 -19.11
C CYS A 123 -15.49 16.02 -19.67
N ASP A 124 -16.17 17.03 -19.18
CA ASP A 124 -15.91 18.43 -19.55
C ASP A 124 -14.53 18.91 -19.13
N ARG A 125 -13.97 19.84 -19.90
CA ARG A 125 -12.73 20.52 -19.51
C ARG A 125 -12.96 21.33 -18.23
N GLY A 126 -12.02 21.24 -17.27
CA GLY A 126 -12.10 21.95 -16.00
C GLY A 126 -12.79 21.14 -14.89
N THR A 127 -13.21 19.89 -15.17
CA THR A 127 -13.71 18.99 -14.13
C THR A 127 -12.62 18.73 -13.09
N PRO A 128 -12.90 18.85 -11.78
CA PRO A 128 -11.93 18.55 -10.71
C PRO A 128 -11.43 17.11 -10.77
N VAL A 129 -10.11 16.92 -10.62
CA VAL A 129 -9.45 15.61 -10.56
C VAL A 129 -8.96 15.38 -9.15
N TYR A 130 -9.29 14.22 -8.58
CA TYR A 130 -8.99 13.86 -7.20
C TYR A 130 -7.89 12.81 -7.11
N ALA A 131 -7.04 12.92 -6.08
CA ALA A 131 -6.10 11.86 -5.70
C ALA A 131 -6.89 10.62 -5.25
N THR A 132 -6.63 9.46 -5.87
CA THR A 132 -7.41 8.24 -5.61
C THR A 132 -6.99 7.47 -4.36
N GLY A 133 -5.86 7.83 -3.77
CA GLY A 133 -5.32 7.36 -2.49
C GLY A 133 -4.35 8.41 -1.94
N ASP A 134 -3.95 8.24 -0.67
CA ASP A 134 -2.89 9.06 -0.08
C ASP A 134 -1.59 8.83 -0.86
N ALA A 135 -0.85 9.90 -1.15
CA ALA A 135 0.33 9.80 -2.01
C ALA A 135 1.31 10.97 -1.83
N VAL A 136 2.47 10.81 -2.44
CA VAL A 136 3.42 11.90 -2.71
C VAL A 136 3.42 12.17 -4.20
N VAL A 137 3.37 13.43 -4.60
CA VAL A 137 3.47 13.84 -6.01
C VAL A 137 4.88 13.55 -6.52
N GLU A 138 5.02 12.60 -7.43
CA GLU A 138 6.30 12.25 -8.06
C GLU A 138 6.61 13.17 -9.25
N VAL A 139 5.59 13.44 -10.07
CA VAL A 139 5.70 14.34 -11.23
C VAL A 139 4.46 15.23 -11.30
N ALA A 140 4.69 16.51 -11.52
CA ALA A 140 3.68 17.49 -11.90
C ALA A 140 4.22 18.28 -13.10
N SER A 141 3.70 18.03 -14.30
CA SER A 141 4.30 18.54 -15.53
C SER A 141 3.27 19.23 -16.42
N SER A 142 3.71 20.33 -17.01
CA SER A 142 2.92 21.18 -17.93
C SER A 142 3.19 20.88 -19.40
N GLY A 143 3.72 19.70 -19.75
CA GLY A 143 3.89 19.30 -21.16
C GLY A 143 5.11 18.41 -21.43
N GLY A 144 5.28 17.97 -22.68
CA GLY A 144 6.47 17.24 -23.14
C GLY A 144 6.58 15.75 -22.79
N ASN A 145 5.57 15.14 -22.19
CA ASN A 145 5.62 13.79 -21.59
C ASN A 145 5.09 12.70 -22.53
N GLY A 146 5.67 12.53 -23.72
CA GLY A 146 5.33 11.40 -24.60
C GLY A 146 3.87 11.32 -25.06
N GLY A 147 3.19 12.46 -25.14
CA GLY A 147 1.80 12.55 -25.58
C GLY A 147 0.77 12.73 -24.46
N TYR A 148 1.14 12.59 -23.19
CA TYR A 148 0.23 12.75 -22.04
C TYR A 148 -0.23 14.21 -21.79
N GLY A 149 0.43 15.20 -22.42
CA GLY A 149 0.15 16.61 -22.18
C GLY A 149 0.51 17.04 -20.75
N HIS A 150 -0.33 17.86 -20.14
CA HIS A 150 -0.20 18.16 -18.72
C HIS A 150 -0.56 16.91 -17.91
N MET A 151 0.28 16.53 -16.95
CA MET A 151 0.05 15.31 -16.18
C MET A 151 0.53 15.41 -14.73
N VAL A 152 -0.09 14.61 -13.88
CA VAL A 152 0.34 14.32 -12.51
C VAL A 152 0.62 12.84 -12.41
N LEU A 153 1.73 12.47 -11.75
CA LEU A 153 2.05 11.12 -11.33
C LEU A 153 2.15 11.10 -9.81
N LEU A 154 1.34 10.31 -9.17
CA LEU A 154 1.33 10.10 -7.72
C LEU A 154 2.00 8.78 -7.38
N ASN A 155 2.80 8.78 -6.31
CA ASN A 155 3.38 7.59 -5.69
C ASN A 155 2.65 7.32 -4.37
N HIS A 156 1.91 6.21 -4.32
CA HIS A 156 1.10 5.80 -3.17
C HIS A 156 1.83 4.91 -2.17
N GLU A 157 3.14 4.69 -2.36
CA GLU A 157 3.90 3.65 -1.65
C GLU A 157 3.40 2.23 -2.00
N PHE A 158 3.83 1.20 -1.30
CA PHE A 158 3.44 -0.21 -1.50
C PHE A 158 3.46 -0.69 -2.97
N GLY A 159 4.23 -0.03 -3.83
CA GLY A 159 4.35 -0.36 -5.26
C GLY A 159 3.25 0.21 -6.16
N TYR A 160 2.32 0.99 -5.64
CA TYR A 160 1.27 1.64 -6.42
C TYR A 160 1.66 3.05 -6.86
N LYS A 161 1.37 3.36 -8.12
CA LYS A 161 1.39 4.73 -8.68
C LYS A 161 0.13 4.97 -9.48
N THR A 162 -0.31 6.22 -9.54
CA THR A 162 -1.42 6.63 -10.44
C THR A 162 -0.99 7.79 -11.32
N ARG A 163 -1.42 7.74 -12.58
CA ARG A 163 -1.18 8.81 -13.56
C ARG A 163 -2.49 9.43 -14.00
N TYR A 164 -2.48 10.75 -14.05
CA TYR A 164 -3.58 11.60 -14.49
C TYR A 164 -3.06 12.44 -15.64
N ALA A 165 -3.64 12.32 -16.83
CA ALA A 165 -3.13 12.98 -18.03
C ALA A 165 -4.20 13.74 -18.81
N HIS A 166 -3.76 14.47 -19.85
CA HIS A 166 -4.55 15.38 -20.69
C HIS A 166 -5.19 16.53 -19.90
N LEU A 167 -4.57 16.91 -18.77
CA LEU A 167 -5.07 17.94 -17.86
C LEU A 167 -5.05 19.34 -18.49
N SER A 168 -5.95 20.22 -18.07
CA SER A 168 -5.91 21.65 -18.41
C SER A 168 -5.06 22.43 -17.41
N LYS A 169 -5.08 22.03 -16.13
CA LYS A 169 -4.36 22.69 -15.05
C LYS A 169 -3.88 21.68 -14.02
N VAL A 170 -2.67 21.89 -13.54
CA VAL A 170 -2.08 21.13 -12.41
C VAL A 170 -2.08 22.04 -11.20
N LEU A 171 -2.54 21.53 -10.04
CA LEU A 171 -2.74 22.29 -8.81
C LEU A 171 -1.76 21.92 -7.70
N VAL A 172 -0.89 20.94 -7.96
CA VAL A 172 0.07 20.39 -6.98
C VAL A 172 1.49 20.46 -7.51
N GLN A 173 2.48 20.32 -6.63
CA GLN A 173 3.91 20.38 -6.97
C GLN A 173 4.62 19.07 -6.66
N PRO A 174 5.72 18.72 -7.38
CA PRO A 174 6.54 17.55 -7.04
C PRO A 174 7.02 17.59 -5.58
N GLY A 175 6.94 16.45 -4.87
CA GLY A 175 7.26 16.31 -3.45
C GLY A 175 6.11 16.66 -2.49
N GLU A 176 5.02 17.25 -2.97
CA GLU A 176 3.84 17.53 -2.13
C GLU A 176 3.16 16.24 -1.69
N ARG A 177 2.69 16.20 -0.42
CA ARG A 177 1.84 15.12 0.09
C ARG A 177 0.38 15.49 -0.16
N VAL A 178 -0.36 14.55 -0.73
CA VAL A 178 -1.79 14.68 -1.04
C VAL A 178 -2.57 13.58 -0.33
N ALA A 179 -3.74 13.95 0.20
CA ALA A 179 -4.66 13.00 0.80
C ALA A 179 -5.63 12.44 -0.25
N ARG A 180 -6.14 11.23 -0.04
CA ARG A 180 -7.24 10.67 -0.83
C ARG A 180 -8.40 11.64 -0.90
N GLY A 181 -8.91 11.93 -2.11
CA GLY A 181 -10.00 12.88 -2.33
C GLY A 181 -9.56 14.34 -2.42
N GLN A 182 -8.28 14.66 -2.25
CA GLN A 182 -7.77 16.02 -2.49
C GLN A 182 -7.81 16.34 -3.99
N VAL A 183 -8.25 17.55 -4.34
CA VAL A 183 -8.19 18.04 -5.73
C VAL A 183 -6.74 18.31 -6.09
N ILE A 184 -6.26 17.68 -7.17
CA ILE A 184 -4.86 17.75 -7.64
C ILE A 184 -4.71 18.41 -9.00
N ALA A 185 -5.79 18.46 -9.79
CA ALA A 185 -5.77 18.98 -11.14
C ALA A 185 -7.18 19.28 -11.65
N GLU A 186 -7.25 19.81 -12.87
CA GLU A 186 -8.48 19.95 -13.66
C GLU A 186 -8.32 19.22 -15.01
N THR A 187 -9.38 18.55 -15.45
CA THR A 187 -9.42 17.84 -16.76
C THR A 187 -9.25 18.77 -17.94
N GLY A 188 -8.78 18.26 -19.06
CA GLY A 188 -8.52 19.06 -20.23
C GLY A 188 -8.57 18.28 -21.55
N ASN A 189 -7.74 18.74 -22.50
CA ASN A 189 -7.55 18.12 -23.81
C ASN A 189 -6.13 18.41 -24.32
N THR A 190 -5.12 18.35 -23.43
CA THR A 190 -3.73 18.64 -23.78
C THR A 190 -3.00 17.38 -24.23
N GLY A 191 -1.89 17.56 -24.98
CA GLY A 191 -1.14 16.43 -25.53
C GLY A 191 -1.83 15.76 -26.72
N ILE A 192 -1.64 14.44 -26.89
CA ILE A 192 -2.24 13.66 -27.98
C ILE A 192 -3.60 13.14 -27.53
N SER A 193 -4.62 13.94 -27.72
CA SER A 193 -5.99 13.67 -27.31
C SER A 193 -6.98 14.03 -28.43
N SER A 194 -8.06 13.27 -28.57
CA SER A 194 -9.10 13.50 -29.59
C SER A 194 -10.28 14.34 -29.10
N GLY A 195 -10.39 14.59 -27.80
CA GLY A 195 -11.46 15.35 -27.17
C GLY A 195 -11.27 15.48 -25.66
N PRO A 196 -12.07 16.28 -24.96
CA PRO A 196 -11.96 16.46 -23.52
C PRO A 196 -12.18 15.15 -22.77
N HIS A 197 -11.20 14.70 -21.99
CA HIS A 197 -11.27 13.52 -21.11
C HIS A 197 -10.14 13.52 -20.10
N LEU A 198 -10.27 12.70 -19.07
CA LEU A 198 -9.18 12.31 -18.19
C LEU A 198 -8.64 10.95 -18.64
N HIS A 199 -7.35 10.86 -18.95
CA HIS A 199 -6.65 9.59 -19.05
C HIS A 199 -6.12 9.20 -17.66
N TYR A 200 -6.53 8.06 -17.14
CA TYR A 200 -6.19 7.58 -15.81
C TYR A 200 -5.54 6.19 -15.86
N GLU A 201 -4.35 6.06 -15.23
CA GLU A 201 -3.64 4.79 -15.10
C GLU A 201 -3.43 4.43 -13.63
N VAL A 202 -3.59 3.15 -13.29
CA VAL A 202 -3.08 2.56 -12.05
C VAL A 202 -1.92 1.65 -12.39
N ILE A 203 -0.76 1.90 -11.79
CA ILE A 203 0.48 1.19 -12.05
C ILE A 203 0.87 0.46 -10.77
N HIS A 204 1.05 -0.87 -10.83
CA HIS A 204 1.51 -1.66 -9.70
C HIS A 204 2.82 -2.36 -10.04
N LYS A 205 3.87 -2.11 -9.25
CA LYS A 205 5.23 -2.65 -9.45
C LYS A 205 5.74 -2.45 -10.89
N GLY A 206 5.45 -1.28 -11.47
CA GLY A 206 5.88 -0.90 -12.82
C GLY A 206 5.00 -1.43 -13.96
N MET A 207 3.98 -2.22 -13.67
CA MET A 207 3.00 -2.72 -14.65
C MET A 207 1.71 -1.89 -14.57
N PRO A 208 1.19 -1.39 -15.71
CA PRO A 208 -0.09 -0.68 -15.78
C PRO A 208 -1.27 -1.64 -15.63
#